data_8044505b0b0f3ae6ea6a74562785054c
#
_entry.id   8044505b0b0f3ae6ea6a74562785054c
#
_cell.length_a   1.000
_cell.length_b   1.000
_cell.length_c   1.000
_cell.angle_alpha   90.00
_cell.angle_beta   90.00
_cell.angle_gamma   90.00
#
_symmetry.space_group_name_H-M   'P 1'
#
loop_
_entity.id
_entity.type
_entity.pdbx_description
1 polymer ?
#
loop_
_entity_poly.entity_id
_entity_poly.type
_entity_poly.pdbx_seq_one_letter_code
_entity_poly.pdbx_strand_id
1 'polypeptide(L)'
;QVKARLAFITGALNAGQPRAKTWWYGWIAVYSAGAVTMGVLAATHWNEPVVQTFAPVPEPDRSFAQDMLVGSATFALGVAGLLIDPFVPATAGRKLQPLPEGTPMERLAKLRRAEELLRQCARREKDGRGLKTHLMNAGVNAAAGVVTAAAFKRPWTDGLITFATGEAVSLLNIFSQPMRATRDLKRYEAGSPGNDGASTPAQPERKWSLGVWPGGLSFRLQF
;
A
#
# COMPACT_ATOMS: atom_id res chain seq x y z
N GLN A 1 -3.18 -36.20 7.68
CA GLN A 1 -2.29 -35.02 7.85
C GLN A 1 -2.25 -34.12 6.60
N VAL A 2 -1.95 -34.64 5.37
CA VAL A 2 -1.85 -33.83 4.14
C VAL A 2 -3.12 -33.03 3.86
N LYS A 3 -4.30 -33.67 3.94
CA LYS A 3 -5.59 -32.99 3.73
C LYS A 3 -5.84 -31.85 4.72
N ALA A 4 -5.56 -32.05 6.01
CA ALA A 4 -5.76 -31.04 7.04
C ALA A 4 -4.83 -29.83 6.84
N ARG A 5 -3.54 -30.07 6.55
CA ARG A 5 -2.58 -29.01 6.24
C ARG A 5 -2.96 -28.21 5.00
N LEU A 6 -3.39 -28.92 3.93
CA LEU A 6 -3.84 -28.26 2.71
C LEU A 6 -5.10 -27.42 2.96
N ALA A 7 -6.08 -27.94 3.70
CA ALA A 7 -7.30 -27.22 4.05
C ALA A 7 -7.00 -25.95 4.86
N PHE A 8 -6.09 -26.03 5.84
CA PHE A 8 -5.66 -24.87 6.63
C PHE A 8 -5.07 -23.79 5.74
N ILE A 9 -4.08 -24.13 4.88
CA ILE A 9 -3.41 -23.13 4.06
C ILE A 9 -4.37 -22.54 3.03
N THR A 10 -5.20 -23.36 2.39
CA THR A 10 -6.20 -22.88 1.44
C THR A 10 -7.19 -21.93 2.10
N GLY A 11 -7.66 -22.26 3.30
CA GLY A 11 -8.53 -21.40 4.10
C GLY A 11 -7.85 -20.08 4.47
N ALA A 12 -6.59 -20.12 4.91
CA ALA A 12 -5.79 -18.95 5.28
C ALA A 12 -5.59 -18.00 4.09
N LEU A 13 -5.17 -18.53 2.92
CA LEU A 13 -4.95 -17.75 1.70
C LEU A 13 -6.25 -17.11 1.19
N ASN A 14 -7.35 -17.87 1.17
CA ASN A 14 -8.65 -17.37 0.72
C ASN A 14 -9.21 -16.29 1.67
N ALA A 15 -9.11 -16.50 2.97
CA ALA A 15 -9.59 -15.54 3.97
C ALA A 15 -8.76 -14.23 4.03
N GLY A 16 -7.49 -14.28 3.64
CA GLY A 16 -6.63 -13.10 3.54
C GLY A 16 -6.82 -12.28 2.26
N GLN A 17 -7.26 -12.94 1.19
CA GLN A 17 -7.28 -12.36 -0.15
C GLN A 17 -8.17 -11.10 -0.32
N PRO A 18 -9.41 -11.01 0.21
CA PRO A 18 -10.24 -9.82 0.02
C PRO A 18 -9.57 -8.56 0.54
N ARG A 19 -9.07 -8.59 1.79
CA ARG A 19 -8.39 -7.44 2.39
C ARG A 19 -7.09 -7.09 1.66
N ALA A 20 -6.35 -8.09 1.20
CA ALA A 20 -5.13 -7.90 0.41
C ALA A 20 -5.43 -7.20 -0.93
N LYS A 21 -6.52 -7.62 -1.62
CA LYS A 21 -6.98 -6.97 -2.86
C LYS A 21 -7.42 -5.54 -2.62
N THR A 22 -8.27 -5.30 -1.61
CA THR A 22 -8.74 -3.95 -1.29
C THR A 22 -7.58 -3.01 -0.98
N TRP A 23 -6.59 -3.46 -0.22
CA TRP A 23 -5.40 -2.65 0.07
C TRP A 23 -4.60 -2.36 -1.20
N TRP A 24 -4.27 -3.38 -1.99
CA TRP A 24 -3.42 -3.23 -3.17
C TRP A 24 -4.05 -2.40 -4.27
N TYR A 25 -5.27 -2.74 -4.67
CA TYR A 25 -6.00 -1.96 -5.68
C TYR A 25 -6.42 -0.59 -5.18
N GLY A 26 -6.74 -0.45 -3.89
CA GLY A 26 -7.07 0.82 -3.28
C GLY A 26 -5.89 1.79 -3.35
N TRP A 27 -4.67 1.35 -3.02
CA TRP A 27 -3.49 2.21 -3.14
C TRP A 27 -3.11 2.50 -4.59
N ILE A 28 -3.27 1.55 -5.52
CA ILE A 28 -3.11 1.84 -6.95
C ILE A 28 -4.08 2.94 -7.38
N ALA A 29 -5.34 2.85 -6.99
CA ALA A 29 -6.36 3.85 -7.32
C ALA A 29 -6.03 5.23 -6.70
N VAL A 30 -5.65 5.27 -5.41
CA VAL A 30 -5.25 6.52 -4.72
C VAL A 30 -4.05 7.18 -5.41
N TYR A 31 -2.99 6.41 -5.67
CA TYR A 31 -1.81 6.93 -6.34
C TYR A 31 -2.10 7.37 -7.78
N SER A 32 -2.89 6.59 -8.54
CA SER A 32 -3.26 6.97 -9.90
C SER A 32 -4.11 8.24 -9.95
N ALA A 33 -5.12 8.35 -9.06
CA ALA A 33 -5.94 9.53 -8.95
C ALA A 33 -5.11 10.76 -8.56
N GLY A 34 -4.21 10.61 -7.56
CA GLY A 34 -3.28 11.67 -7.15
C GLY A 34 -2.37 12.12 -8.28
N ALA A 35 -1.74 11.18 -9.00
CA ALA A 35 -0.88 11.49 -10.13
C ALA A 35 -1.62 12.28 -11.22
N VAL A 36 -2.80 11.83 -11.63
CA VAL A 36 -3.60 12.48 -12.66
C VAL A 36 -4.09 13.86 -12.20
N THR A 37 -4.69 13.95 -11.01
CA THR A 37 -5.22 15.21 -10.49
C THR A 37 -4.12 16.26 -10.35
N MET A 38 -3.00 15.90 -9.71
CA MET A 38 -1.88 16.81 -9.54
C MET A 38 -1.21 17.16 -10.88
N GLY A 39 -1.12 16.22 -11.81
CA GLY A 39 -0.60 16.50 -13.15
C GLY A 39 -1.46 17.49 -13.93
N VAL A 40 -2.78 17.36 -13.87
CA VAL A 40 -3.72 18.32 -14.47
C VAL A 40 -3.58 19.69 -13.80
N LEU A 41 -3.56 19.75 -12.47
CA LEU A 41 -3.38 21.01 -11.73
C LEU A 41 -2.04 21.69 -12.07
N ALA A 42 -0.97 20.92 -12.18
CA ALA A 42 0.34 21.44 -12.60
C ALA A 42 0.24 22.07 -14.00
N ALA A 43 -0.38 21.37 -14.96
CA ALA A 43 -0.49 21.84 -16.34
C ALA A 43 -1.37 23.09 -16.48
N THR A 44 -2.49 23.13 -15.76
CA THR A 44 -3.45 24.26 -15.85
C THR A 44 -2.94 25.52 -15.16
N HIS A 45 -2.18 25.39 -14.07
CA HIS A 45 -1.69 26.53 -13.28
C HIS A 45 -0.25 26.95 -13.63
N TRP A 46 0.38 26.33 -14.62
CA TRP A 46 1.79 26.61 -14.94
C TRP A 46 2.03 28.03 -15.46
N ASN A 47 1.06 28.62 -16.16
CA ASN A 47 1.13 29.93 -16.80
C ASN A 47 0.09 30.91 -16.24
N GLU A 48 -0.48 30.66 -15.05
CA GLU A 48 -1.45 31.61 -14.49
C GLU A 48 -0.75 32.92 -14.11
N PRO A 49 -1.26 34.07 -14.60
CA PRO A 49 -0.72 35.35 -14.20
C PRO A 49 -1.03 35.62 -12.72
N VAL A 50 -0.02 36.05 -11.97
CA VAL A 50 -0.27 36.60 -10.63
C VAL A 50 -1.01 37.95 -10.80
N VAL A 51 -2.27 37.98 -10.39
CA VAL A 51 -3.06 39.23 -10.33
C VAL A 51 -2.57 40.06 -9.15
N GLN A 52 -1.52 40.85 -9.36
CA GLN A 52 -1.09 41.87 -8.40
C GLN A 52 -1.56 43.25 -8.89
N THR A 53 -2.41 43.86 -8.10
CA THR A 53 -3.14 45.11 -8.47
C THR A 53 -2.26 46.35 -8.55
N PHE A 54 -1.01 46.37 -8.05
CA PHE A 54 -0.19 47.56 -7.90
C PHE A 54 1.34 47.40 -8.02
N ALA A 55 1.85 46.36 -8.70
CA ALA A 55 3.29 46.19 -8.90
C ALA A 55 3.65 46.02 -10.39
N PRO A 56 4.89 46.42 -10.82
CA PRO A 56 5.36 46.06 -12.16
C PRO A 56 5.31 44.53 -12.32
N VAL A 57 4.83 44.08 -13.47
CA VAL A 57 4.48 42.69 -13.82
C VAL A 57 5.48 41.70 -13.19
N PRO A 58 5.11 41.01 -12.11
CA PRO A 58 5.99 40.04 -11.53
C PRO A 58 6.00 38.76 -12.41
N GLU A 59 7.11 38.04 -12.36
CA GLU A 59 7.15 36.70 -12.94
C GLU A 59 6.01 35.83 -12.32
N PRO A 60 5.35 34.97 -13.12
CA PRO A 60 4.28 34.13 -12.63
C PRO A 60 4.78 33.26 -11.47
N ASP A 61 4.07 33.32 -10.34
CA ASP A 61 4.34 32.43 -9.21
C ASP A 61 3.95 30.99 -9.57
N ARG A 62 4.94 30.20 -9.95
CA ARG A 62 4.76 28.80 -10.32
C ARG A 62 4.83 27.83 -9.14
N SER A 63 4.94 28.32 -7.92
CA SER A 63 5.19 27.47 -6.73
C SER A 63 4.13 26.37 -6.59
N PHE A 64 2.85 26.71 -6.75
CA PHE A 64 1.76 25.76 -6.70
C PHE A 64 1.87 24.70 -7.83
N ALA A 65 2.10 25.14 -9.08
CA ALA A 65 2.23 24.24 -10.21
C ALA A 65 3.44 23.29 -10.08
N GLN A 66 4.54 23.79 -9.53
CA GLN A 66 5.75 23.01 -9.23
C GLN A 66 5.48 21.95 -8.16
N ASP A 67 4.77 22.30 -7.08
CA ASP A 67 4.37 21.34 -6.04
C ASP A 67 3.46 20.25 -6.61
N MET A 68 2.50 20.62 -7.44
CA MET A 68 1.63 19.67 -8.12
C MET A 68 2.41 18.76 -9.08
N LEU A 69 3.41 19.27 -9.81
CA LEU A 69 4.25 18.49 -10.70
C LEU A 69 5.08 17.45 -9.91
N VAL A 70 5.74 17.87 -8.83
CA VAL A 70 6.52 16.97 -7.97
C VAL A 70 5.62 15.92 -7.34
N GLY A 71 4.45 16.33 -6.82
CA GLY A 71 3.46 15.43 -6.28
C GLY A 71 2.98 14.39 -7.32
N SER A 72 2.63 14.83 -8.52
CA SER A 72 2.23 13.95 -9.63
C SER A 72 3.29 12.91 -9.94
N ALA A 73 4.56 13.32 -10.08
CA ALA A 73 5.67 12.41 -10.34
C ALA A 73 5.87 11.40 -9.19
N THR A 74 5.79 11.85 -7.95
CA THR A 74 5.93 11.00 -6.77
C THR A 74 4.80 9.96 -6.68
N PHE A 75 3.55 10.37 -6.93
CA PHE A 75 2.41 9.44 -6.99
C PHE A 75 2.54 8.45 -8.16
N ALA A 76 3.03 8.87 -9.32
CA ALA A 76 3.28 7.97 -10.45
C ALA A 76 4.34 6.92 -10.13
N LEU A 77 5.41 7.29 -9.41
CA LEU A 77 6.40 6.35 -8.89
C LEU A 77 5.78 5.37 -7.89
N GLY A 78 4.83 5.82 -7.07
CA GLY A 78 4.05 4.95 -6.17
C GLY A 78 3.25 3.88 -6.93
N VAL A 79 2.57 4.26 -8.02
CA VAL A 79 1.87 3.31 -8.92
C VAL A 79 2.87 2.31 -9.51
N ALA A 80 3.98 2.81 -10.06
CA ALA A 80 5.00 1.96 -10.67
C ALA A 80 5.56 0.94 -9.67
N GLY A 81 5.87 1.36 -8.44
CA GLY A 81 6.34 0.48 -7.38
C GLY A 81 5.35 -0.64 -7.05
N LEU A 82 4.06 -0.34 -6.94
CA LEU A 82 3.02 -1.34 -6.67
C LEU A 82 2.80 -2.31 -7.83
N LEU A 83 3.07 -1.89 -9.08
CA LEU A 83 2.92 -2.75 -10.26
C LEU A 83 4.17 -3.61 -10.49
N ILE A 84 5.37 -3.09 -10.24
CA ILE A 84 6.64 -3.81 -10.38
C ILE A 84 6.78 -4.90 -9.32
N ASP A 85 6.35 -4.62 -8.08
CA ASP A 85 6.37 -5.57 -6.97
C ASP A 85 4.93 -5.85 -6.46
N PRO A 86 4.18 -6.72 -7.17
CA PRO A 86 2.78 -6.98 -6.86
C PRO A 86 2.59 -7.58 -5.46
N PHE A 87 1.48 -7.22 -4.82
CA PHE A 87 1.16 -7.75 -3.50
C PHE A 87 0.66 -9.20 -3.60
N VAL A 88 1.56 -10.17 -3.46
CA VAL A 88 1.33 -11.60 -3.63
C VAL A 88 0.09 -12.11 -2.88
N PRO A 89 -0.22 -11.67 -1.62
CA PRO A 89 -1.41 -12.11 -0.91
C PRO A 89 -2.74 -11.81 -1.65
N ALA A 90 -2.76 -10.82 -2.54
CA ALA A 90 -3.96 -10.47 -3.31
C ALA A 90 -4.33 -11.53 -4.38
N THR A 91 -3.40 -12.39 -4.78
CA THR A 91 -3.60 -13.35 -5.88
C THR A 91 -3.30 -14.79 -5.52
N ALA A 92 -2.67 -15.05 -4.36
CA ALA A 92 -2.16 -16.38 -4.00
C ALA A 92 -3.25 -17.47 -3.97
N GLY A 93 -4.43 -17.20 -3.41
CA GLY A 93 -5.52 -18.16 -3.37
C GLY A 93 -5.96 -18.60 -4.77
N ARG A 94 -6.04 -17.67 -5.73
CA ARG A 94 -6.40 -18.02 -7.12
C ARG A 94 -5.37 -18.91 -7.82
N LYS A 95 -4.08 -18.78 -7.47
CA LYS A 95 -3.01 -19.63 -8.04
C LYS A 95 -3.08 -21.07 -7.56
N LEU A 96 -3.70 -21.31 -6.41
CA LEU A 96 -3.84 -22.64 -5.83
C LEU A 96 -5.08 -23.40 -6.34
N GLN A 97 -6.15 -22.68 -6.70
CA GLN A 97 -7.44 -23.26 -7.11
C GLN A 97 -7.35 -24.25 -8.27
N PRO A 98 -6.64 -23.97 -9.39
CA PRO A 98 -6.66 -24.86 -10.56
C PRO A 98 -5.82 -26.12 -10.38
N LEU A 99 -5.06 -26.26 -9.29
CA LEU A 99 -4.20 -27.41 -9.09
C LEU A 99 -5.02 -28.66 -8.70
N PRO A 100 -4.77 -29.81 -9.36
CA PRO A 100 -5.49 -31.06 -9.11
C PRO A 100 -5.20 -31.59 -7.69
N GLU A 101 -6.16 -32.37 -7.15
CA GLU A 101 -6.06 -32.99 -5.82
C GLU A 101 -6.76 -34.36 -5.74
N GLY A 102 -7.04 -35.00 -6.89
CA GLY A 102 -7.71 -36.29 -6.97
C GLY A 102 -6.88 -37.42 -6.37
N THR A 103 -5.62 -37.52 -6.74
CA THR A 103 -4.70 -38.54 -6.27
C THR A 103 -3.87 -38.12 -5.04
N PRO A 104 -3.31 -39.08 -4.28
CA PRO A 104 -2.40 -38.76 -3.18
C PRO A 104 -1.17 -37.93 -3.59
N MET A 105 -0.62 -38.20 -4.79
CA MET A 105 0.53 -37.49 -5.34
C MET A 105 0.17 -36.05 -5.71
N GLU A 106 -0.97 -35.85 -6.35
CA GLU A 106 -1.47 -34.50 -6.68
C GLU A 106 -1.71 -33.66 -5.41
N ARG A 107 -2.33 -34.26 -4.39
CA ARG A 107 -2.53 -33.58 -3.10
C ARG A 107 -1.22 -33.16 -2.45
N LEU A 108 -0.19 -34.01 -2.53
CA LEU A 108 1.14 -33.68 -1.99
C LEU A 108 1.80 -32.55 -2.79
N ALA A 109 1.71 -32.58 -4.11
CA ALA A 109 2.20 -31.51 -4.99
C ALA A 109 1.48 -30.18 -4.72
N LYS A 110 0.15 -30.22 -4.60
CA LYS A 110 -0.67 -29.05 -4.25
C LYS A 110 -0.32 -28.49 -2.87
N LEU A 111 -0.08 -29.38 -1.87
CA LEU A 111 0.35 -28.94 -0.54
C LEU A 111 1.71 -28.22 -0.58
N ARG A 112 2.71 -28.77 -1.27
CA ARG A 112 4.02 -28.11 -1.43
C ARG A 112 3.87 -26.72 -2.05
N ARG A 113 3.03 -26.60 -3.07
CA ARG A 113 2.76 -25.30 -3.71
C ARG A 113 2.02 -24.33 -2.78
N ALA A 114 1.08 -24.82 -1.99
CA ALA A 114 0.35 -24.04 -1.01
C ALA A 114 1.29 -23.49 0.09
N GLU A 115 2.21 -24.32 0.61
CA GLU A 115 3.23 -23.93 1.57
C GLU A 115 4.17 -22.87 1.01
N GLU A 116 4.61 -23.05 -0.25
CA GLU A 116 5.45 -22.07 -0.92
C GLU A 116 4.72 -20.73 -1.08
N LEU A 117 3.47 -20.72 -1.52
CA LEU A 117 2.65 -19.52 -1.65
C LEU A 117 2.44 -18.82 -0.30
N LEU A 118 2.17 -19.57 0.77
CA LEU A 118 2.01 -19.00 2.11
C LEU A 118 3.31 -18.32 2.58
N ARG A 119 4.47 -18.97 2.35
CA ARG A 119 5.78 -18.37 2.66
C ARG A 119 6.08 -17.13 1.81
N GLN A 120 5.73 -17.16 0.52
CA GLN A 120 5.88 -16.00 -0.37
C GLN A 120 5.02 -14.82 0.11
N CYS A 121 3.75 -15.08 0.47
CA CYS A 121 2.86 -14.07 1.03
C CYS A 121 3.44 -13.46 2.32
N ALA A 122 3.90 -14.30 3.25
CA ALA A 122 4.47 -13.84 4.51
C ALA A 122 5.76 -13.04 4.32
N ARG A 123 6.64 -13.46 3.41
CA ARG A 123 7.84 -12.69 3.04
C ARG A 123 7.46 -11.34 2.47
N ARG A 124 6.55 -11.29 1.47
CA ARG A 124 6.11 -10.04 0.85
C ARG A 124 5.50 -9.05 1.86
N GLU A 125 4.75 -9.56 2.85
CA GLU A 125 4.23 -8.73 3.95
C GLU A 125 5.34 -8.17 4.85
N LYS A 126 6.35 -8.97 5.18
CA LYS A 126 7.50 -8.54 5.99
C LYS A 126 8.36 -7.52 5.23
N ASP A 127 8.65 -7.79 3.96
CA ASP A 127 9.48 -6.92 3.12
C ASP A 127 8.83 -5.56 2.93
N GLY A 128 7.49 -5.53 2.74
CA GLY A 128 6.74 -4.28 2.62
C GLY A 128 6.75 -3.40 3.88
N ARG A 129 7.13 -3.94 5.04
CA ARG A 129 7.36 -3.21 6.31
C ARG A 129 8.82 -3.22 6.74
N GLY A 130 9.71 -3.73 5.90
CA GLY A 130 11.12 -3.82 6.18
C GLY A 130 11.86 -2.49 6.02
N LEU A 131 13.03 -2.40 6.63
CA LEU A 131 13.89 -1.21 6.56
C LEU A 131 14.18 -0.78 5.12
N LYS A 132 14.37 -1.74 4.20
CA LYS A 132 14.59 -1.46 2.77
C LYS A 132 13.45 -0.62 2.18
N THR A 133 12.19 -0.98 2.46
CA THR A 133 11.02 -0.24 1.97
C THR A 133 10.97 1.18 2.53
N HIS A 134 11.25 1.35 3.83
CA HIS A 134 11.33 2.67 4.44
C HIS A 134 12.44 3.53 3.82
N LEU A 135 13.64 2.97 3.64
CA LEU A 135 14.76 3.69 3.04
C LEU A 135 14.49 4.07 1.58
N MET A 136 13.86 3.19 0.80
CA MET A 136 13.49 3.51 -0.59
C MET A 136 12.48 4.65 -0.66
N ASN A 137 11.43 4.60 0.17
CA ASN A 137 10.42 5.66 0.21
C ASN A 137 11.02 6.99 0.69
N ALA A 138 11.80 6.96 1.77
CA ALA A 138 12.51 8.15 2.25
C ALA A 138 13.46 8.73 1.19
N GLY A 139 14.15 7.89 0.43
CA GLY A 139 15.00 8.30 -0.68
C GLY A 139 14.23 9.01 -1.80
N VAL A 140 13.09 8.45 -2.23
CA VAL A 140 12.22 9.08 -3.23
C VAL A 140 11.67 10.42 -2.72
N ASN A 141 11.18 10.46 -1.49
CA ASN A 141 10.63 11.69 -0.90
C ASN A 141 11.72 12.75 -0.68
N ALA A 142 12.94 12.34 -0.28
CA ALA A 142 14.08 13.24 -0.18
C ALA A 142 14.47 13.82 -1.55
N ALA A 143 14.49 13.01 -2.58
CA ALA A 143 14.74 13.48 -3.94
C ALA A 143 13.66 14.49 -4.39
N ALA A 144 12.39 14.24 -4.09
CA ALA A 144 11.30 15.19 -4.34
C ALA A 144 11.54 16.54 -3.62
N GLY A 145 11.91 16.50 -2.34
CA GLY A 145 12.24 17.70 -1.57
C GLY A 145 13.45 18.46 -2.12
N VAL A 146 14.51 17.74 -2.55
CA VAL A 146 15.67 18.35 -3.19
C VAL A 146 15.31 19.00 -4.53
N VAL A 147 14.47 18.36 -5.35
CA VAL A 147 13.97 18.95 -6.60
C VAL A 147 13.22 20.25 -6.32
N THR A 148 12.33 20.28 -5.31
CA THR A 148 11.60 21.49 -4.91
C THR A 148 12.56 22.60 -4.51
N ALA A 149 13.54 22.33 -3.65
CA ALA A 149 14.44 23.36 -3.16
C ALA A 149 15.52 23.77 -4.18
N ALA A 150 16.22 22.79 -4.78
CA ALA A 150 17.39 23.07 -5.60
C ALA A 150 17.05 23.32 -7.08
N ALA A 151 16.19 22.48 -7.70
CA ALA A 151 15.84 22.64 -9.12
C ALA A 151 14.89 23.84 -9.35
N PHE A 152 13.91 24.02 -8.48
CA PHE A 152 12.96 25.14 -8.56
C PHE A 152 13.44 26.39 -7.81
N LYS A 153 14.64 26.35 -7.20
CA LYS A 153 15.25 27.47 -6.49
C LYS A 153 14.36 28.04 -5.38
N ARG A 154 13.64 27.17 -4.69
CA ARG A 154 12.74 27.54 -3.59
C ARG A 154 13.45 27.42 -2.25
N PRO A 155 12.91 28.02 -1.17
CA PRO A 155 13.44 27.85 0.19
C PRO A 155 13.54 26.35 0.57
N TRP A 156 14.60 25.96 1.31
CA TRP A 156 14.76 24.58 1.80
C TRP A 156 13.61 24.13 2.71
N THR A 157 12.89 25.06 3.33
CA THR A 157 11.67 24.79 4.09
C THR A 157 10.60 24.13 3.23
N ASP A 158 10.44 24.56 1.99
CA ASP A 158 9.46 24.00 1.05
C ASP A 158 9.86 22.59 0.65
N GLY A 159 11.15 22.37 0.39
CA GLY A 159 11.68 21.02 0.16
C GLY A 159 11.46 20.07 1.34
N LEU A 160 11.62 20.57 2.57
CA LEU A 160 11.35 19.80 3.78
C LEU A 160 9.86 19.47 3.93
N ILE A 161 8.97 20.39 3.62
CA ILE A 161 7.51 20.16 3.63
C ILE A 161 7.14 19.12 2.57
N THR A 162 7.70 19.21 1.36
CA THR A 162 7.51 18.21 0.29
C THR A 162 7.95 16.82 0.77
N PHE A 163 9.14 16.72 1.34
CA PHE A 163 9.65 15.47 1.94
C PHE A 163 8.69 14.92 3.00
N ALA A 164 8.33 15.73 3.98
CA ALA A 164 7.51 15.32 5.12
C ALA A 164 6.10 14.86 4.67
N THR A 165 5.51 15.56 3.71
CA THR A 165 4.19 15.20 3.15
C THR A 165 4.26 13.86 2.41
N GLY A 166 5.26 13.67 1.55
CA GLY A 166 5.49 12.42 0.83
C GLY A 166 5.76 11.26 1.79
N GLU A 167 6.55 11.49 2.84
CA GLU A 167 6.84 10.48 3.85
C GLU A 167 5.60 10.08 4.65
N ALA A 168 4.73 11.03 5.01
CA ALA A 168 3.46 10.73 5.66
C ALA A 168 2.57 9.81 4.81
N VAL A 169 2.45 10.06 3.52
CA VAL A 169 1.70 9.19 2.59
C VAL A 169 2.35 7.80 2.50
N SER A 170 3.68 7.74 2.42
CA SER A 170 4.42 6.47 2.38
C SER A 170 4.21 5.64 3.65
N LEU A 171 4.24 6.28 4.82
CA LEU A 171 3.98 5.62 6.10
C LEU A 171 2.54 5.10 6.19
N LEU A 172 1.55 5.88 5.74
CA LEU A 172 0.16 5.42 5.65
C LEU A 172 0.02 4.17 4.77
N ASN A 173 0.70 4.14 3.62
CA ASN A 173 0.73 2.97 2.75
C ASN A 173 1.32 1.75 3.47
N ILE A 174 2.51 1.90 4.06
CA ILE A 174 3.25 0.82 4.75
C ILE A 174 2.43 0.27 5.93
N PHE A 175 1.92 1.15 6.81
CA PHE A 175 1.25 0.72 8.04
C PHE A 175 -0.18 0.20 7.81
N SER A 176 -0.84 0.63 6.73
CA SER A 176 -2.15 0.08 6.34
C SER A 176 -2.05 -1.32 5.70
N GLN A 177 -0.84 -1.77 5.32
CA GLN A 177 -0.63 -3.08 4.69
C GLN A 177 -1.11 -4.23 5.58
N PRO A 178 -1.90 -5.18 5.05
CA PRO A 178 -2.28 -6.39 5.79
C PRO A 178 -1.07 -7.25 6.16
N MET A 179 -1.12 -7.86 7.35
CA MET A 179 -0.05 -8.74 7.89
C MET A 179 -0.61 -10.12 8.29
N ARG A 180 -1.64 -10.60 7.56
CA ARG A 180 -2.31 -11.86 7.92
C ARG A 180 -1.47 -13.08 7.57
N ALA A 181 -0.88 -13.13 6.37
CA ALA A 181 -0.11 -14.30 5.94
C ALA A 181 1.10 -14.56 6.85
N THR A 182 1.72 -13.53 7.39
CA THR A 182 2.80 -13.67 8.38
C THR A 182 2.32 -14.34 9.66
N ARG A 183 1.12 -14.04 10.13
CA ARG A 183 0.53 -14.69 11.32
C ARG A 183 0.09 -16.12 11.03
N ASP A 184 -0.53 -16.33 9.87
CA ASP A 184 -0.99 -17.66 9.47
C ASP A 184 0.19 -18.61 9.23
N LEU A 185 1.31 -18.12 8.67
CA LEU A 185 2.54 -18.91 8.54
C LEU A 185 3.09 -19.32 9.91
N LYS A 186 3.16 -18.40 10.87
CA LYS A 186 3.61 -18.71 12.25
C LYS A 186 2.73 -19.79 12.91
N ARG A 187 1.39 -19.70 12.73
CA ARG A 187 0.45 -20.72 13.23
C ARG A 187 0.70 -22.09 12.58
N TYR A 188 0.90 -22.08 11.26
CA TYR A 188 1.19 -23.30 10.52
C TYR A 188 2.48 -23.98 10.99
N GLU A 189 3.55 -23.22 11.16
CA GLU A 189 4.86 -23.72 11.62
C GLU A 189 4.84 -24.17 13.08
N ALA A 190 3.99 -23.59 13.92
CA ALA A 190 3.80 -24.01 15.32
C ALA A 190 3.06 -25.35 15.47
N GLY A 191 2.70 -26.01 14.37
CA GLY A 191 2.11 -27.35 14.39
C GLY A 191 0.62 -27.39 14.73
N SER A 192 -0.13 -26.30 14.58
CA SER A 192 -1.58 -26.20 14.84
C SER A 192 -2.51 -26.45 13.63
N PRO A 193 -2.15 -27.15 12.55
CA PRO A 193 -3.09 -27.44 11.49
C PRO A 193 -3.90 -28.72 11.81
N GLY A 194 -4.88 -28.60 12.65
CA GLY A 194 -5.80 -29.71 12.90
C GLY A 194 -6.39 -29.81 14.28
N ASN A 195 -5.96 -29.03 15.24
CA ASN A 195 -6.52 -29.07 16.60
C ASN A 195 -7.59 -27.98 16.84
N ASP A 196 -7.80 -27.08 15.91
CA ASP A 196 -8.79 -26.02 16.01
C ASP A 196 -10.03 -26.36 15.15
N GLY A 197 -10.63 -27.49 15.44
CA GLY A 197 -12.02 -27.80 15.08
C GLY A 197 -13.02 -26.94 15.86
N ALA A 198 -12.54 -25.94 16.58
CA ALA A 198 -13.35 -24.98 17.30
C ALA A 198 -12.80 -23.58 17.04
N SER A 199 -13.57 -22.79 16.33
CA SER A 199 -13.64 -21.35 16.44
C SER A 199 -12.34 -20.68 16.90
N THR A 200 -11.52 -20.19 15.92
CA THR A 200 -10.76 -18.97 16.20
C THR A 200 -11.74 -18.00 16.82
N PRO A 201 -11.60 -17.56 18.07
CA PRO A 201 -12.38 -16.44 18.54
C PRO A 201 -12.16 -15.36 17.50
N ALA A 202 -13.23 -14.94 16.85
CA ALA A 202 -13.21 -13.79 16.00
C ALA A 202 -12.52 -12.72 16.85
N GLN A 203 -11.27 -12.37 16.52
CA GLN A 203 -10.69 -11.18 17.13
C GLN A 203 -11.76 -10.13 16.95
N PRO A 204 -12.21 -9.46 18.02
CA PRO A 204 -13.23 -8.45 17.87
C PRO A 204 -12.75 -7.56 16.74
N GLU A 205 -13.53 -7.56 15.65
CA GLU A 205 -13.22 -6.67 14.55
C GLU A 205 -13.19 -5.31 15.19
N ARG A 206 -12.02 -4.68 15.25
CA ARG A 206 -11.93 -3.30 15.68
C ARG A 206 -12.75 -2.52 14.66
N LYS A 207 -14.03 -2.37 15.00
CA LYS A 207 -14.95 -1.58 14.21
C LYS A 207 -14.58 -0.13 14.46
N TRP A 208 -13.78 0.42 13.57
CA TRP A 208 -13.60 1.85 13.51
C TRP A 208 -14.59 2.40 12.49
N SER A 209 -15.21 3.50 12.80
CA SER A 209 -16.04 4.25 11.87
C SER A 209 -15.53 5.68 11.77
N LEU A 210 -15.44 6.15 10.54
CA LEU A 210 -15.12 7.53 10.22
C LEU A 210 -16.41 8.18 9.73
N GLY A 211 -16.91 9.14 10.47
CA GLY A 211 -18.07 9.96 10.08
C GLY A 211 -17.59 11.33 9.61
N VAL A 212 -18.08 11.77 8.44
CA VAL A 212 -17.86 13.11 7.90
C VAL A 212 -19.20 13.82 7.87
N TRP A 213 -19.29 15.03 8.46
CA TRP A 213 -20.46 15.90 8.34
C TRP A 213 -20.03 17.35 8.11
N PRO A 214 -20.93 18.22 7.64
CA PRO A 214 -20.62 19.63 7.49
C PRO A 214 -20.27 20.24 8.86
N GLY A 215 -18.96 20.37 9.13
CA GLY A 215 -18.45 20.93 10.38
C GLY A 215 -17.47 20.03 11.15
N GLY A 216 -17.16 18.79 10.71
CA GLY A 216 -16.15 17.98 11.39
C GLY A 216 -16.00 16.54 10.94
N LEU A 217 -14.93 15.93 11.47
CA LEU A 217 -14.60 14.52 11.35
C LEU A 217 -14.82 13.84 12.71
N SER A 218 -15.52 12.72 12.74
CA SER A 218 -15.56 11.87 13.93
C SER A 218 -14.88 10.55 13.67
N PHE A 219 -14.05 10.14 14.60
CA PHE A 219 -13.44 8.83 14.63
C PHE A 219 -13.93 8.08 15.86
N ARG A 220 -14.56 6.93 15.65
CA ARG A 220 -15.04 6.06 16.73
C ARG A 220 -14.34 4.71 16.67
N LEU A 221 -13.62 4.36 17.72
CA LEU A 221 -13.06 3.02 17.96
C LEU A 221 -14.00 2.29 18.95
N GLN A 222 -14.48 1.11 18.57
CA GLN A 222 -15.08 0.14 19.50
C GLN A 222 -14.02 -0.92 19.84
N PHE A 223 -13.73 -1.03 21.12
CA PHE A 223 -12.82 -2.04 21.68
C PHE A 223 -13.60 -3.30 22.05
#